data_c26856762435d5e4ae5ad1f3481b6bd1
#
_entry.id   c26856762435d5e4ae5ad1f3481b6bd1
#
_cell.length_a   1.000
_cell.length_b   1.000
_cell.length_c   1.000
_cell.angle_alpha   90.00
_cell.angle_beta   90.00
_cell.angle_gamma   90.00
#
_symmetry.space_group_name_H-M   'P 1'
#
loop_
_entity.id
_entity.type
_entity.pdbx_description
1 polymer ?
#
loop_
_entity_poly.entity_id
_entity_poly.type
_entity_poly.pdbx_seq_one_letter_code
_entity_poly.pdbx_strand_id
1 'polypeptide(L)'
;MKAIIAILLSLCSLALPARETRDSLSVDGPYVLYTDGGVRVITVDKDGTIEDNLYPEAPATFTVTDHLGHYPFEVSLRPFSRQEWLVESQPERVFVMSDPHGRLDCVISLLQGNNVIDSDLRWSYGQDHLVVIGDIFDRGEDAVQIYWLFYKLQQEAQEAGGRVTMLLGNHELMEFSGDMRYAKPKYKILARELGVEYRELFGPSSELGRWIASWNTICRIGRDLYVHAGLGGDYYRWNLPVPTVNAQMSKAIFFKNKERKAISDTLYFLCGSYGPIWYRGLVLKEQRFRPIQRDTLDLILNRSGADRIIVGHTMLKDVSTFYDGKVIDVNVDNRVNMRKRRGRAILIEGGRYYVVGDKGKKRVAVKSF
;
A
#
# COMPACT_ATOMS: atom_id res chain seq x y z
N MET A 1 58.71 -52.73 -29.57
CA MET A 1 58.20 -52.02 -28.35
C MET A 1 58.01 -50.55 -28.74
N LYS A 2 56.73 -50.16 -28.97
CA LYS A 2 56.35 -48.77 -29.29
C LYS A 2 55.69 -48.20 -28.04
N ALA A 3 56.28 -47.15 -27.43
CA ALA A 3 55.67 -46.43 -26.29
C ALA A 3 54.71 -45.39 -26.82
N ILE A 4 53.46 -45.46 -26.34
CA ILE A 4 52.42 -44.49 -26.59
C ILE A 4 52.42 -43.48 -25.43
N ILE A 5 52.77 -42.23 -25.76
CA ILE A 5 52.69 -41.11 -24.80
C ILE A 5 51.26 -40.55 -24.91
N ALA A 6 50.46 -40.69 -23.84
CA ALA A 6 49.17 -40.07 -23.71
C ALA A 6 49.33 -38.66 -23.13
N ILE A 7 48.99 -37.64 -23.92
CA ILE A 7 48.91 -36.24 -23.48
C ILE A 7 47.53 -36.02 -22.85
N LEU A 8 47.49 -35.83 -21.54
CA LEU A 8 46.27 -35.32 -20.81
C LEU A 8 46.16 -33.82 -21.04
N LEU A 9 45.18 -33.41 -21.84
CA LEU A 9 44.74 -32.04 -21.91
C LEU A 9 43.80 -31.75 -20.72
N SER A 10 44.32 -31.03 -19.73
CA SER A 10 43.53 -30.46 -18.63
C SER A 10 42.74 -29.27 -19.16
N LEU A 11 41.42 -29.42 -19.33
CA LEU A 11 40.51 -28.34 -19.57
C LEU A 11 40.29 -27.58 -18.24
N CYS A 12 41.03 -26.52 -18.02
CA CYS A 12 40.68 -25.50 -17.03
C CYS A 12 39.46 -24.72 -17.51
N SER A 13 38.28 -25.11 -17.05
CA SER A 13 37.09 -24.29 -17.18
C SER A 13 37.25 -23.03 -16.29
N LEU A 14 37.62 -21.93 -16.92
CA LEU A 14 37.53 -20.60 -16.33
C LEU A 14 36.02 -20.33 -16.09
N ALA A 15 35.56 -20.62 -14.89
CA ALA A 15 34.28 -20.10 -14.40
C ALA A 15 34.42 -18.56 -14.37
N LEU A 16 33.81 -17.88 -15.32
CA LEU A 16 33.58 -16.45 -15.23
C LEU A 16 32.82 -16.18 -13.93
N PRO A 17 33.30 -15.26 -13.06
CA PRO A 17 32.52 -14.89 -11.90
C PRO A 17 31.19 -14.40 -12.39
N ALA A 18 30.11 -14.92 -11.80
CA ALA A 18 28.76 -14.39 -12.00
C ALA A 18 28.85 -12.88 -11.77
N ARG A 19 28.50 -12.11 -12.81
CA ARG A 19 28.44 -10.66 -12.74
C ARG A 19 27.42 -10.36 -11.63
N GLU A 20 27.91 -10.01 -10.44
CA GLU A 20 27.08 -9.42 -9.42
C GLU A 20 26.37 -8.26 -10.11
N THR A 21 25.05 -8.36 -10.27
CA THR A 21 24.23 -7.23 -10.67
C THR A 21 24.44 -6.21 -9.56
N ARG A 22 25.28 -5.21 -9.81
CA ARG A 22 25.40 -4.09 -8.88
C ARG A 22 24.00 -3.54 -8.70
N ASP A 23 23.53 -3.56 -7.46
CA ASP A 23 22.33 -2.80 -7.09
C ASP A 23 22.53 -1.38 -7.60
N SER A 24 21.66 -0.92 -8.48
CA SER A 24 21.75 0.37 -9.15
C SER A 24 20.48 1.15 -8.94
N LEU A 25 20.56 2.46 -9.07
CA LEU A 25 19.37 3.30 -9.19
C LEU A 25 18.62 2.93 -10.47
N SER A 26 17.31 3.04 -10.41
CA SER A 26 16.39 2.96 -11.55
C SER A 26 15.39 4.11 -11.42
N VAL A 27 14.58 4.33 -12.44
CA VAL A 27 13.55 5.39 -12.43
C VAL A 27 12.82 5.44 -11.08
N ASP A 28 12.78 6.64 -10.48
CA ASP A 28 12.13 6.87 -9.20
C ASP A 28 11.71 8.33 -8.99
N GLY A 29 10.81 8.55 -8.05
CA GLY A 29 10.26 9.88 -7.77
C GLY A 29 9.04 10.22 -8.64
N PRO A 30 8.70 11.54 -8.75
CA PRO A 30 9.37 12.65 -8.07
C PRO A 30 9.14 12.64 -6.55
N TYR A 31 10.16 13.10 -5.80
CA TYR A 31 10.01 13.47 -4.40
C TYR A 31 9.89 14.99 -4.34
N VAL A 32 8.77 15.49 -3.86
CA VAL A 32 8.45 16.92 -3.82
C VAL A 32 8.52 17.41 -2.38
N LEU A 33 9.49 18.27 -2.07
CA LEU A 33 9.79 18.74 -0.72
C LEU A 33 9.67 20.26 -0.64
N TYR A 34 8.87 20.76 0.28
CA TYR A 34 8.73 22.18 0.56
C TYR A 34 9.82 22.66 1.52
N THR A 35 10.54 23.71 1.15
CA THR A 35 11.65 24.30 1.91
C THR A 35 11.45 25.80 2.04
N ASP A 36 12.23 26.46 2.92
CA ASP A 36 12.21 27.92 3.05
C ASP A 36 12.64 28.64 1.76
N GLY A 37 13.43 27.96 0.89
CA GLY A 37 13.93 28.51 -0.37
C GLY A 37 13.07 28.17 -1.60
N GLY A 38 11.96 27.45 -1.43
CA GLY A 38 11.09 27.01 -2.54
C GLY A 38 10.76 25.52 -2.48
N VAL A 39 10.53 24.92 -3.62
CA VAL A 39 10.14 23.51 -3.75
C VAL A 39 11.27 22.71 -4.38
N ARG A 40 11.84 21.80 -3.63
CA ARG A 40 12.86 20.87 -4.09
C ARG A 40 12.18 19.65 -4.71
N VAL A 41 12.56 19.30 -5.92
CA VAL A 41 12.04 18.14 -6.66
C VAL A 41 13.20 17.22 -7.01
N ILE A 42 13.11 15.97 -6.55
CA ILE A 42 14.15 14.96 -6.77
C ILE A 42 13.55 13.85 -7.64
N THR A 43 14.22 13.52 -8.73
CA THR A 43 13.89 12.40 -9.62
C THR A 43 15.12 11.56 -9.91
N VAL A 44 14.89 10.32 -10.29
CA VAL A 44 15.92 9.43 -10.83
C VAL A 44 15.50 9.01 -12.23
N ASP A 45 16.34 9.24 -13.21
CA ASP A 45 16.07 8.88 -14.59
C ASP A 45 16.35 7.39 -14.90
N LYS A 46 16.12 6.98 -16.16
CA LYS A 46 16.34 5.60 -16.63
C LYS A 46 17.81 5.15 -16.59
N ASP A 47 18.73 6.09 -16.58
CA ASP A 47 20.19 5.83 -16.56
C ASP A 47 20.72 5.84 -15.11
N GLY A 48 19.83 6.07 -14.12
CA GLY A 48 20.16 6.13 -12.69
C GLY A 48 20.74 7.48 -12.27
N THR A 49 20.57 8.53 -13.10
CA THR A 49 21.01 9.89 -12.77
C THR A 49 20.00 10.53 -11.82
N ILE A 50 20.50 11.10 -10.72
CA ILE A 50 19.68 11.86 -9.79
C ILE A 50 19.61 13.31 -10.29
N GLU A 51 18.40 13.79 -10.53
CA GLU A 51 18.10 15.20 -10.74
C GLU A 51 17.51 15.76 -9.45
N ASP A 52 18.14 16.80 -8.92
CA ASP A 52 17.80 17.44 -7.65
C ASP A 52 17.70 18.95 -7.87
N ASN A 53 16.50 19.41 -8.14
CA ASN A 53 16.23 20.78 -8.57
C ASN A 53 15.43 21.55 -7.53
N LEU A 54 15.80 22.81 -7.31
CA LEU A 54 15.07 23.77 -6.47
C LEU A 54 14.31 24.76 -7.36
N TYR A 55 13.00 24.81 -7.20
CA TYR A 55 12.09 25.71 -7.92
C TYR A 55 11.54 26.76 -6.94
N PRO A 56 11.33 28.02 -7.37
CA PRO A 56 10.65 29.03 -6.54
C PRO A 56 9.23 28.60 -6.16
N GLU A 57 8.53 27.94 -7.08
CA GLU A 57 7.18 27.35 -6.91
C GLU A 57 7.16 25.94 -7.48
N ALA A 58 6.23 25.11 -6.98
CA ALA A 58 6.09 23.75 -7.49
C ALA A 58 5.73 23.74 -8.98
N PRO A 59 6.37 22.90 -9.80
CA PRO A 59 5.92 22.67 -11.17
C PRO A 59 4.43 22.27 -11.19
N ALA A 60 3.70 22.78 -12.19
CA ALA A 60 2.26 22.53 -12.29
C ALA A 60 1.91 21.06 -12.50
N THR A 61 2.79 20.34 -13.22
CA THR A 61 2.64 18.92 -13.53
C THR A 61 3.99 18.20 -13.43
N PHE A 62 3.92 16.90 -13.18
CA PHE A 62 5.05 15.97 -13.21
C PHE A 62 4.69 14.76 -14.06
N THR A 63 5.64 14.27 -14.85
CA THR A 63 5.51 12.95 -15.49
C THR A 63 6.07 11.90 -14.54
N VAL A 64 5.27 10.88 -14.26
CA VAL A 64 5.63 9.71 -13.45
C VAL A 64 5.58 8.48 -14.33
N THR A 65 6.53 7.56 -14.16
CA THR A 65 6.53 6.28 -14.88
C THR A 65 7.09 5.17 -13.98
N ASP A 66 6.76 3.90 -14.26
CA ASP A 66 7.34 2.77 -13.54
C ASP A 66 8.86 2.67 -13.75
N HIS A 67 9.53 1.84 -12.96
CA HIS A 67 10.97 1.65 -13.01
C HIS A 67 11.51 1.16 -14.38
N LEU A 68 10.62 0.72 -15.27
CA LEU A 68 10.94 0.27 -16.64
C LEU A 68 10.51 1.28 -17.73
N GLY A 69 9.79 2.35 -17.38
CA GLY A 69 9.30 3.34 -18.33
C GLY A 69 8.06 2.92 -19.15
N HIS A 70 7.30 1.91 -18.69
CA HIS A 70 6.18 1.34 -19.45
C HIS A 70 4.84 2.05 -19.22
N TYR A 71 4.67 2.72 -18.07
CA TYR A 71 3.38 3.28 -17.63
C TYR A 71 3.50 4.76 -17.30
N PRO A 72 3.76 5.64 -18.30
CA PRO A 72 3.83 7.07 -18.05
C PRO A 72 2.46 7.68 -17.79
N PHE A 73 2.38 8.59 -16.81
CA PHE A 73 1.19 9.39 -16.53
C PHE A 73 1.56 10.75 -15.94
N GLU A 74 0.67 11.72 -16.13
CA GLU A 74 0.83 13.08 -15.61
C GLU A 74 0.15 13.21 -14.25
N VAL A 75 0.80 13.93 -13.33
CA VAL A 75 0.27 14.27 -12.02
C VAL A 75 0.32 15.78 -11.81
N SER A 76 -0.78 16.37 -11.38
CA SER A 76 -0.82 17.76 -10.93
C SER A 76 -0.97 17.82 -9.43
N LEU A 77 -0.21 18.73 -8.79
CA LEU A 77 -0.38 18.97 -7.36
C LEU A 77 -1.68 19.75 -7.11
N ARG A 78 -2.45 19.30 -6.13
CA ARG A 78 -3.70 19.94 -5.72
C ARG A 78 -3.87 19.89 -4.21
N PRO A 79 -4.59 20.83 -3.61
CA PRO A 79 -4.94 20.76 -2.21
C PRO A 79 -5.68 19.45 -1.88
N PHE A 80 -5.33 18.87 -0.75
CA PHE A 80 -6.01 17.70 -0.20
C PHE A 80 -6.32 17.90 1.28
N SER A 81 -7.28 17.14 1.77
CA SER A 81 -7.62 17.07 3.19
C SER A 81 -7.90 15.64 3.59
N ARG A 82 -7.92 15.40 4.90
CA ARG A 82 -8.39 14.11 5.41
C ARG A 82 -9.82 13.87 4.97
N GLN A 83 -10.06 12.71 4.40
CA GLN A 83 -11.41 12.29 4.04
C GLN A 83 -12.21 11.93 5.30
N GLU A 84 -13.52 12.10 5.22
CA GLU A 84 -14.42 11.57 6.24
C GLU A 84 -14.21 10.04 6.38
N TRP A 85 -14.12 9.59 7.63
CA TRP A 85 -13.95 8.18 7.95
C TRP A 85 -15.24 7.38 7.78
N LEU A 86 -16.37 8.07 7.76
CA LEU A 86 -17.72 7.52 7.68
C LEU A 86 -18.40 7.98 6.41
N VAL A 87 -18.79 7.03 5.57
CA VAL A 87 -19.69 7.20 4.45
C VAL A 87 -20.95 6.39 4.77
N GLU A 88 -22.04 7.06 5.11
CA GLU A 88 -23.28 6.39 5.57
C GLU A 88 -23.96 5.58 4.45
N SER A 89 -23.98 6.13 3.23
CA SER A 89 -24.57 5.45 2.09
C SER A 89 -23.65 4.40 1.52
N GLN A 90 -24.18 3.24 1.14
CA GLN A 90 -23.46 2.26 0.35
C GLN A 90 -23.46 2.70 -1.12
N PRO A 91 -22.28 2.92 -1.75
CA PRO A 91 -22.23 3.15 -3.19
C PRO A 91 -22.70 1.91 -3.96
N GLU A 92 -23.07 2.09 -5.24
CA GLU A 92 -23.49 0.97 -6.07
C GLU A 92 -22.38 -0.08 -6.21
N ARG A 93 -21.15 0.39 -6.40
CA ARG A 93 -19.96 -0.47 -6.47
C ARG A 93 -18.85 0.06 -5.56
N VAL A 94 -18.19 -0.88 -4.86
CA VAL A 94 -16.92 -0.61 -4.16
C VAL A 94 -15.90 -1.63 -4.63
N PHE A 95 -14.82 -1.16 -5.24
CA PHE A 95 -13.68 -2.00 -5.58
C PHE A 95 -12.66 -1.94 -4.44
N VAL A 96 -12.23 -3.10 -3.93
CA VAL A 96 -11.34 -3.18 -2.76
C VAL A 96 -10.09 -3.97 -3.09
N MET A 97 -8.93 -3.36 -2.90
CA MET A 97 -7.63 -4.01 -3.03
C MET A 97 -6.74 -3.73 -1.82
N SER A 98 -5.70 -4.53 -1.64
CA SER A 98 -4.79 -4.45 -0.50
C SER A 98 -3.36 -4.80 -0.89
N ASP A 99 -2.40 -4.30 -0.13
CA ASP A 99 -0.99 -4.72 -0.12
C ASP A 99 -0.32 -4.76 -1.52
N PRO A 100 -0.33 -3.68 -2.29
CA PRO A 100 0.29 -3.66 -3.62
C PRO A 100 1.81 -3.75 -3.59
N HIS A 101 2.47 -3.35 -2.49
CA HIS A 101 3.89 -3.52 -2.24
C HIS A 101 4.79 -3.18 -3.45
N GLY A 102 4.68 -1.96 -3.95
CA GLY A 102 5.52 -1.47 -5.04
C GLY A 102 5.36 -2.24 -6.37
N ARG A 103 4.18 -2.86 -6.61
CA ARG A 103 3.87 -3.61 -7.83
C ARG A 103 2.85 -2.83 -8.68
N LEU A 104 3.33 -1.77 -9.36
CA LEU A 104 2.48 -0.93 -10.20
C LEU A 104 1.82 -1.73 -11.33
N ASP A 105 2.54 -2.67 -11.94
CA ASP A 105 2.02 -3.58 -12.97
C ASP A 105 0.78 -4.35 -12.50
N CYS A 106 0.78 -4.82 -11.24
CA CYS A 106 -0.34 -5.52 -10.63
C CYS A 106 -1.52 -4.58 -10.36
N VAL A 107 -1.24 -3.39 -9.85
CA VAL A 107 -2.25 -2.34 -9.59
C VAL A 107 -2.96 -1.98 -10.89
N ILE A 108 -2.22 -1.62 -11.92
CA ILE A 108 -2.78 -1.24 -13.22
C ILE A 108 -3.61 -2.39 -13.81
N SER A 109 -3.07 -3.60 -13.82
CA SER A 109 -3.80 -4.78 -14.37
C SER A 109 -5.13 -5.03 -13.65
N LEU A 110 -5.16 -4.92 -12.31
CA LEU A 110 -6.40 -5.09 -11.55
C LEU A 110 -7.40 -3.97 -11.81
N LEU A 111 -6.95 -2.71 -11.82
CA LEU A 111 -7.81 -1.56 -11.99
C LEU A 111 -8.37 -1.47 -13.41
N GLN A 112 -7.54 -1.64 -14.45
CA GLN A 112 -7.97 -1.67 -15.85
C GLN A 112 -8.89 -2.86 -16.14
N GLY A 113 -8.52 -4.05 -15.65
CA GLY A 113 -9.30 -5.26 -15.86
C GLY A 113 -10.71 -5.21 -15.28
N ASN A 114 -10.98 -4.27 -14.37
CA ASN A 114 -12.28 -4.06 -13.73
C ASN A 114 -12.90 -2.69 -14.05
N ASN A 115 -12.36 -1.98 -15.05
CA ASN A 115 -12.82 -0.66 -15.50
C ASN A 115 -12.85 0.41 -14.40
N VAL A 116 -11.93 0.31 -13.44
CA VAL A 116 -11.73 1.36 -12.42
C VAL A 116 -10.92 2.51 -13.00
N ILE A 117 -9.95 2.19 -13.87
CA ILE A 117 -9.20 3.14 -14.68
C ILE A 117 -9.24 2.73 -16.16
N ASP A 118 -9.07 3.70 -17.04
CA ASP A 118 -8.97 3.49 -18.49
C ASP A 118 -7.54 3.14 -18.94
N SER A 119 -7.33 3.07 -20.27
CA SER A 119 -6.02 2.79 -20.89
C SER A 119 -4.99 3.89 -20.62
N ASP A 120 -5.42 5.11 -20.35
CA ASP A 120 -4.58 6.28 -20.09
C ASP A 120 -4.35 6.48 -18.59
N LEU A 121 -4.67 5.47 -17.78
CA LEU A 121 -4.57 5.46 -16.32
C LEU A 121 -5.41 6.58 -15.66
N ARG A 122 -6.54 6.95 -16.25
CA ARG A 122 -7.49 7.93 -15.71
C ARG A 122 -8.65 7.22 -15.03
N TRP A 123 -9.25 7.92 -14.07
CA TRP A 123 -10.46 7.42 -13.42
C TRP A 123 -11.60 7.19 -14.41
N SER A 124 -12.14 5.99 -14.42
CA SER A 124 -13.27 5.59 -15.27
C SER A 124 -14.40 4.91 -14.50
N TYR A 125 -14.36 4.98 -13.16
CA TYR A 125 -15.33 4.30 -12.30
C TYR A 125 -16.55 5.16 -11.93
N GLY A 126 -16.65 6.37 -12.48
CA GLY A 126 -17.77 7.27 -12.26
C GLY A 126 -17.92 7.66 -10.79
N GLN A 127 -19.13 7.54 -10.25
CA GLN A 127 -19.46 7.88 -8.86
C GLN A 127 -19.17 6.75 -7.85
N ASP A 128 -18.60 5.62 -8.30
CA ASP A 128 -18.30 4.49 -7.46
C ASP A 128 -17.01 4.68 -6.64
N HIS A 129 -16.73 3.73 -5.76
CA HIS A 129 -15.64 3.84 -4.81
C HIS A 129 -14.52 2.82 -5.06
N LEU A 130 -13.29 3.27 -4.87
CA LEU A 130 -12.10 2.44 -4.73
C LEU A 130 -11.61 2.52 -3.28
N VAL A 131 -11.31 1.39 -2.65
CA VAL A 131 -10.67 1.30 -1.33
C VAL A 131 -9.35 0.57 -1.47
N VAL A 132 -8.27 1.18 -1.00
CA VAL A 132 -6.92 0.59 -0.93
C VAL A 132 -6.53 0.45 0.54
N ILE A 133 -6.37 -0.80 0.98
CA ILE A 133 -6.18 -1.12 2.40
C ILE A 133 -4.68 -1.16 2.75
N GLY A 134 -3.92 -0.10 2.41
CA GLY A 134 -2.53 0.11 2.83
C GLY A 134 -1.47 -0.81 2.23
N ASP A 135 -0.27 -0.73 2.78
CA ASP A 135 0.93 -1.47 2.42
C ASP A 135 1.34 -1.30 0.95
N ILE A 136 1.55 -0.04 0.56
CA ILE A 136 2.08 0.32 -0.76
C ILE A 136 3.61 0.21 -0.78
N PHE A 137 4.27 0.60 0.32
CA PHE A 137 5.72 0.49 0.46
C PHE A 137 6.23 -0.94 0.47
N ASP A 138 7.55 -1.03 0.26
CA ASP A 138 8.36 -2.24 0.37
C ASP A 138 8.16 -3.29 -0.75
N ARG A 139 9.11 -4.20 -0.84
CA ARG A 139 9.12 -5.43 -1.66
C ARG A 139 9.14 -5.23 -3.17
N GLY A 140 8.54 -4.17 -3.72
CA GLY A 140 8.54 -3.83 -5.15
C GLY A 140 9.35 -2.59 -5.48
N GLU A 141 9.44 -2.27 -6.76
CA GLU A 141 10.28 -1.16 -7.27
C GLU A 141 9.50 0.15 -7.41
N ASP A 142 8.15 0.13 -7.44
CA ASP A 142 7.32 1.25 -7.88
C ASP A 142 6.42 1.80 -6.77
N ALA A 143 6.88 1.81 -5.51
CA ALA A 143 6.06 2.31 -4.40
C ALA A 143 5.70 3.79 -4.59
N VAL A 144 6.67 4.64 -4.96
CA VAL A 144 6.46 6.08 -5.17
C VAL A 144 5.50 6.33 -6.33
N GLN A 145 5.62 5.55 -7.40
CA GLN A 145 4.77 5.62 -8.57
C GLN A 145 3.31 5.21 -8.26
N ILE A 146 3.12 4.22 -7.42
CA ILE A 146 1.79 3.82 -6.95
C ILE A 146 1.16 4.92 -6.09
N TYR A 147 1.94 5.58 -5.22
CA TYR A 147 1.45 6.73 -4.45
C TYR A 147 0.98 7.84 -5.37
N TRP A 148 1.76 8.21 -6.38
CA TRP A 148 1.37 9.25 -7.35
C TRP A 148 0.16 8.85 -8.18
N LEU A 149 0.04 7.58 -8.57
CA LEU A 149 -1.15 7.10 -9.27
C LEU A 149 -2.40 7.28 -8.40
N PHE A 150 -2.38 6.84 -7.14
CA PHE A 150 -3.53 7.01 -6.25
C PHE A 150 -3.78 8.45 -5.84
N TYR A 151 -2.74 9.28 -5.72
CA TYR A 151 -2.87 10.72 -5.51
C TYR A 151 -3.68 11.36 -6.65
N LYS A 152 -3.32 11.06 -7.90
CA LYS A 152 -4.03 11.50 -9.10
C LYS A 152 -5.47 10.96 -9.14
N LEU A 153 -5.64 9.65 -8.97
CA LEU A 153 -6.96 9.01 -9.03
C LEU A 153 -7.91 9.51 -7.95
N GLN A 154 -7.42 9.87 -6.77
CA GLN A 154 -8.26 10.45 -5.71
C GLN A 154 -8.87 11.79 -6.12
N GLN A 155 -8.13 12.60 -6.83
CA GLN A 155 -8.59 13.90 -7.35
C GLN A 155 -9.60 13.71 -8.50
N GLU A 156 -9.27 12.86 -9.47
CA GLU A 156 -10.13 12.55 -10.60
C GLU A 156 -11.46 11.91 -10.19
N ALA A 157 -11.40 11.00 -9.20
CA ALA A 157 -12.60 10.40 -8.62
C ALA A 157 -13.49 11.44 -7.96
N GLN A 158 -12.92 12.37 -7.19
CA GLN A 158 -13.67 13.46 -6.56
C GLN A 158 -14.36 14.35 -7.58
N GLU A 159 -13.68 14.68 -8.69
CA GLU A 159 -14.24 15.47 -9.80
C GLU A 159 -15.40 14.73 -10.48
N ALA A 160 -15.35 13.40 -10.55
CA ALA A 160 -16.41 12.55 -11.11
C ALA A 160 -17.54 12.24 -10.11
N GLY A 161 -17.46 12.73 -8.87
CA GLY A 161 -18.41 12.41 -7.80
C GLY A 161 -18.19 11.03 -7.17
N GLY A 162 -17.10 10.35 -7.53
CA GLY A 162 -16.66 9.09 -6.94
C GLY A 162 -15.68 9.29 -5.79
N ARG A 163 -15.02 8.21 -5.36
CA ARG A 163 -14.10 8.28 -4.22
C ARG A 163 -12.98 7.25 -4.28
N VAL A 164 -11.75 7.67 -3.99
CA VAL A 164 -10.64 6.78 -3.66
C VAL A 164 -10.32 6.93 -2.18
N THR A 165 -10.49 5.88 -1.40
CA THR A 165 -10.18 5.83 0.03
C THR A 165 -8.88 5.07 0.23
N MET A 166 -7.90 5.75 0.81
CA MET A 166 -6.60 5.18 1.18
C MET A 166 -6.56 4.94 2.68
N LEU A 167 -6.06 3.78 3.10
CA LEU A 167 -5.84 3.46 4.51
C LEU A 167 -4.36 3.26 4.81
N LEU A 168 -3.95 3.61 6.03
CA LEU A 168 -2.60 3.37 6.51
C LEU A 168 -2.37 1.88 6.77
N GLY A 169 -1.32 1.33 6.16
CA GLY A 169 -0.77 0.02 6.50
C GLY A 169 0.42 0.11 7.44
N ASN A 170 0.94 -1.03 7.84
CA ASN A 170 2.11 -1.07 8.72
C ASN A 170 3.40 -0.76 7.97
N HIS A 171 3.47 -1.00 6.66
CA HIS A 171 4.65 -0.68 5.88
C HIS A 171 4.80 0.84 5.66
N GLU A 172 3.72 1.62 5.55
CA GLU A 172 3.81 3.07 5.62
C GLU A 172 4.41 3.52 6.96
N LEU A 173 3.95 2.93 8.08
CA LEU A 173 4.48 3.27 9.40
C LEU A 173 5.95 2.88 9.57
N MET A 174 6.39 1.76 8.99
CA MET A 174 7.78 1.29 8.99
C MET A 174 8.67 2.29 8.25
N GLU A 175 8.29 2.65 7.03
CA GLU A 175 9.03 3.58 6.20
C GLU A 175 9.24 4.94 6.87
N PHE A 176 8.16 5.54 7.36
CA PHE A 176 8.20 6.82 8.07
C PHE A 176 9.00 6.75 9.39
N SER A 177 9.18 5.55 9.94
CA SER A 177 10.06 5.32 11.10
C SER A 177 11.52 5.08 10.73
N GLY A 178 11.83 4.94 9.44
CA GLY A 178 13.15 4.59 8.92
C GLY A 178 13.47 3.08 9.00
N ASP A 179 12.46 2.22 9.11
CA ASP A 179 12.63 0.77 9.09
C ASP A 179 12.56 0.25 7.65
N MET A 180 13.68 0.25 6.96
CA MET A 180 13.82 -0.12 5.56
C MET A 180 14.18 -1.60 5.32
N ARG A 181 13.82 -2.52 6.24
CA ARG A 181 14.17 -3.95 6.13
C ARG A 181 13.73 -4.59 4.83
N TYR A 182 12.57 -4.23 4.34
CA TYR A 182 11.92 -4.80 3.17
C TYR A 182 12.01 -3.92 1.93
N ALA A 183 12.61 -2.73 2.06
CA ALA A 183 12.79 -1.80 0.96
C ALA A 183 13.79 -2.32 -0.06
N LYS A 184 13.54 -2.02 -1.32
CA LYS A 184 14.45 -2.34 -2.41
C LYS A 184 15.77 -1.58 -2.30
N PRO A 185 16.88 -2.14 -2.82
CA PRO A 185 18.19 -1.50 -2.78
C PRO A 185 18.19 -0.08 -3.33
N LYS A 186 17.45 0.20 -4.41
CA LYS A 186 17.41 1.52 -5.05
C LYS A 186 17.06 2.64 -4.06
N TYR A 187 16.12 2.41 -3.14
CA TYR A 187 15.69 3.40 -2.15
C TYR A 187 16.82 3.71 -1.14
N LYS A 188 17.57 2.67 -0.73
CA LYS A 188 18.71 2.83 0.19
C LYS A 188 19.88 3.53 -0.49
N ILE A 189 20.10 3.24 -1.78
CA ILE A 189 21.12 3.89 -2.58
C ILE A 189 20.78 5.37 -2.75
N LEU A 190 19.56 5.69 -3.15
CA LEU A 190 19.10 7.08 -3.31
C LEU A 190 19.31 7.89 -2.02
N ALA A 191 18.88 7.37 -0.87
CA ALA A 191 19.06 8.03 0.42
C ALA A 191 20.56 8.29 0.73
N ARG A 192 21.41 7.31 0.46
CA ARG A 192 22.87 7.45 0.65
C ARG A 192 23.47 8.50 -0.28
N GLU A 193 23.13 8.49 -1.56
CA GLU A 193 23.63 9.47 -2.54
C GLU A 193 23.18 10.90 -2.23
N LEU A 194 21.97 11.05 -1.69
CA LEU A 194 21.43 12.34 -1.22
C LEU A 194 21.98 12.76 0.16
N GLY A 195 22.62 11.85 0.91
CA GLY A 195 23.10 12.11 2.26
C GLY A 195 22.00 12.31 3.32
N VAL A 196 20.82 11.66 3.14
CA VAL A 196 19.66 11.77 4.03
C VAL A 196 19.20 10.40 4.53
N GLU A 197 18.39 10.34 5.60
CA GLU A 197 17.58 9.17 5.89
C GLU A 197 16.41 9.12 4.87
N TYR A 198 16.12 7.96 4.26
CA TYR A 198 15.09 7.86 3.23
C TYR A 198 13.72 8.38 3.69
N ARG A 199 13.37 8.18 4.97
CA ARG A 199 12.14 8.71 5.57
C ARG A 199 12.01 10.22 5.49
N GLU A 200 13.11 10.97 5.31
CA GLU A 200 13.06 12.43 5.19
C GLU A 200 12.42 12.86 3.87
N LEU A 201 12.47 12.01 2.84
CA LEU A 201 11.77 12.22 1.57
C LEU A 201 10.23 12.12 1.72
N PHE A 202 9.76 11.60 2.85
CA PHE A 202 8.34 11.49 3.22
C PHE A 202 8.03 12.22 4.54
N GLY A 203 8.86 13.16 4.92
CA GLY A 203 8.68 13.98 6.14
C GLY A 203 7.49 14.94 6.04
N PRO A 204 7.25 15.73 7.11
CA PRO A 204 6.15 16.72 7.14
C PRO A 204 6.25 17.82 6.08
N SER A 205 7.41 18.02 5.47
CA SER A 205 7.62 18.96 4.36
C SER A 205 7.44 18.31 2.98
N SER A 206 7.22 17.00 2.90
CA SER A 206 7.01 16.29 1.65
C SER A 206 5.53 16.32 1.23
N GLU A 207 5.26 16.48 -0.07
CA GLU A 207 3.89 16.40 -0.60
C GLU A 207 3.26 15.03 -0.32
N LEU A 208 3.93 13.95 -0.73
CA LEU A 208 3.45 12.59 -0.45
C LEU A 208 3.38 12.29 1.05
N GLY A 209 4.37 12.76 1.83
CA GLY A 209 4.37 12.53 3.27
C GLY A 209 3.16 13.15 3.96
N ARG A 210 2.82 14.40 3.61
CA ARG A 210 1.61 15.08 4.13
C ARG A 210 0.33 14.40 3.66
N TRP A 211 0.28 13.99 2.40
CA TRP A 211 -0.87 13.30 1.84
C TRP A 211 -1.11 11.95 2.52
N ILE A 212 -0.07 11.12 2.68
CA ILE A 212 -0.16 9.83 3.37
C ILE A 212 -0.55 10.02 4.84
N ALA A 213 -0.01 11.05 5.52
CA ALA A 213 -0.40 11.38 6.90
C ALA A 213 -1.87 11.84 7.02
N SER A 214 -2.51 12.24 5.91
CA SER A 214 -3.94 12.57 5.89
C SER A 214 -4.85 11.34 5.79
N TRP A 215 -4.33 10.15 5.52
CA TRP A 215 -5.13 8.95 5.39
C TRP A 215 -5.75 8.52 6.72
N ASN A 216 -6.87 7.83 6.62
CA ASN A 216 -7.47 7.19 7.77
C ASN A 216 -6.80 5.84 8.06
N THR A 217 -6.83 5.41 9.30
CA THR A 217 -6.45 4.05 9.71
C THR A 217 -7.64 3.11 9.64
N ILE A 218 -8.82 3.65 9.97
CA ILE A 218 -10.09 2.93 9.98
C ILE A 218 -11.11 3.79 9.24
N CYS A 219 -11.87 3.20 8.32
CA CYS A 219 -13.04 3.84 7.74
C CYS A 219 -14.21 2.87 7.66
N ARG A 220 -15.44 3.43 7.57
CA ARG A 220 -16.67 2.69 7.32
C ARG A 220 -17.37 3.26 6.08
N ILE A 221 -17.76 2.36 5.17
CA ILE A 221 -18.58 2.70 4.01
C ILE A 221 -19.83 1.81 4.07
N GLY A 222 -21.00 2.42 4.16
CA GLY A 222 -22.23 1.69 4.43
C GLY A 222 -22.14 0.86 5.70
N ARG A 223 -22.20 -0.45 5.56
CA ARG A 223 -22.12 -1.43 6.66
C ARG A 223 -20.77 -2.16 6.73
N ASP A 224 -19.80 -1.78 5.92
CA ASP A 224 -18.47 -2.41 5.89
C ASP A 224 -17.42 -1.53 6.55
N LEU A 225 -16.68 -2.09 7.51
CA LEU A 225 -15.56 -1.46 8.20
C LEU A 225 -14.25 -1.91 7.53
N TYR A 226 -13.40 -0.96 7.19
CA TYR A 226 -12.12 -1.20 6.52
C TYR A 226 -10.99 -0.81 7.46
N VAL A 227 -10.02 -1.70 7.60
CA VAL A 227 -8.83 -1.48 8.41
C VAL A 227 -7.71 -2.40 7.89
N HIS A 228 -6.45 -1.93 7.93
CA HIS A 228 -5.37 -2.68 7.30
C HIS A 228 -5.21 -4.11 7.84
N ALA A 229 -5.03 -4.29 9.16
CA ALA A 229 -4.80 -5.62 9.72
C ALA A 229 -5.97 -6.16 10.53
N GLY A 230 -6.60 -5.34 11.35
CA GLY A 230 -7.76 -5.79 12.11
C GLY A 230 -7.93 -5.13 13.48
N LEU A 231 -9.07 -5.42 14.09
CA LEU A 231 -9.44 -4.93 15.41
C LEU A 231 -9.65 -6.12 16.35
N GLY A 232 -8.86 -6.20 17.41
CA GLY A 232 -8.89 -7.33 18.37
C GLY A 232 -9.50 -6.97 19.71
N GLY A 233 -9.47 -7.91 20.65
CA GLY A 233 -9.96 -7.71 22.02
C GLY A 233 -9.25 -6.58 22.76
N ASP A 234 -7.96 -6.37 22.48
CA ASP A 234 -7.20 -5.25 23.04
C ASP A 234 -7.77 -3.91 22.55
N TYR A 235 -8.04 -3.77 21.24
CA TYR A 235 -8.69 -2.58 20.67
C TYR A 235 -10.06 -2.33 21.32
N TYR A 236 -10.87 -3.38 21.49
CA TYR A 236 -12.16 -3.26 22.16
C TYR A 236 -12.04 -2.70 23.59
N ARG A 237 -11.05 -3.16 24.36
CA ARG A 237 -10.79 -2.69 25.74
C ARG A 237 -10.32 -1.23 25.80
N TRP A 238 -9.49 -0.79 24.84
CA TRP A 238 -9.08 0.61 24.74
C TRP A 238 -10.23 1.56 24.48
N ASN A 239 -11.31 1.08 23.90
CA ASN A 239 -12.56 1.84 23.68
C ASN A 239 -12.35 3.19 22.99
N LEU A 240 -11.46 3.26 22.00
CA LEU A 240 -11.14 4.48 21.30
C LEU A 240 -12.15 4.76 20.18
N PRO A 241 -12.73 5.98 20.09
CA PRO A 241 -13.51 6.40 18.93
C PRO A 241 -12.65 6.39 17.65
N VAL A 242 -13.22 5.98 16.52
CA VAL A 242 -12.52 5.94 15.23
C VAL A 242 -11.88 7.28 14.85
N PRO A 243 -12.56 8.45 15.01
CA PRO A 243 -11.91 9.75 14.74
C PRO A 243 -10.64 9.98 15.59
N THR A 244 -10.65 9.56 16.84
CA THR A 244 -9.49 9.65 17.74
C THR A 244 -8.34 8.77 17.24
N VAL A 245 -8.63 7.52 16.84
CA VAL A 245 -7.62 6.61 16.26
C VAL A 245 -6.99 7.24 15.01
N ASN A 246 -7.81 7.69 14.07
CA ASN A 246 -7.34 8.29 12.83
C ASN A 246 -6.48 9.54 13.09
N ALA A 247 -6.90 10.42 13.98
CA ALA A 247 -6.15 11.64 14.33
C ALA A 247 -4.80 11.33 15.01
N GLN A 248 -4.77 10.33 15.91
CA GLN A 248 -3.55 9.93 16.58
C GLN A 248 -2.56 9.24 15.64
N MET A 249 -3.03 8.34 14.79
CA MET A 249 -2.20 7.64 13.82
C MET A 249 -1.58 8.59 12.80
N SER A 250 -2.31 9.58 12.32
CA SER A 250 -1.81 10.64 11.45
C SER A 250 -0.62 11.42 12.05
N LYS A 251 -0.70 11.70 13.35
CA LYS A 251 0.41 12.36 14.06
C LYS A 251 1.56 11.38 14.32
N ALA A 252 1.23 10.13 14.66
CA ALA A 252 2.19 9.12 15.04
C ALA A 252 3.10 8.67 13.88
N ILE A 253 2.65 8.84 12.64
CA ILE A 253 3.35 8.29 11.46
C ILE A 253 4.80 8.82 11.37
N PHE A 254 5.06 10.09 11.68
CA PHE A 254 6.39 10.71 11.61
C PHE A 254 7.33 10.37 12.78
N PHE A 255 6.85 9.69 13.80
CA PHE A 255 7.66 9.36 14.98
C PHE A 255 8.24 7.95 14.91
N LYS A 256 9.46 7.78 15.48
CA LYS A 256 10.06 6.46 15.71
C LYS A 256 9.36 5.75 16.88
N ASN A 257 9.45 4.41 16.94
CA ASN A 257 8.77 3.61 17.97
C ASN A 257 9.07 4.05 19.42
N LYS A 258 10.32 4.46 19.71
CA LYS A 258 10.69 4.95 21.05
C LYS A 258 9.96 6.27 21.39
N GLU A 259 9.81 7.15 20.42
CA GLU A 259 9.13 8.43 20.58
C GLU A 259 7.64 8.22 20.82
N ARG A 260 6.99 7.33 20.05
CA ARG A 260 5.57 6.98 20.23
C ARG A 260 5.28 6.50 21.66
N LYS A 261 6.15 5.62 22.20
CA LYS A 261 6.03 5.13 23.57
C LYS A 261 6.18 6.24 24.60
N ALA A 262 7.10 7.19 24.35
CA ALA A 262 7.31 8.32 25.26
C ALA A 262 6.14 9.32 25.23
N ILE A 263 5.42 9.42 24.10
CA ILE A 263 4.27 10.34 23.96
C ILE A 263 3.05 9.79 24.71
N SER A 264 2.64 8.53 24.45
CA SER A 264 1.52 7.93 25.16
C SER A 264 1.43 6.40 24.96
N ASP A 265 0.87 5.70 25.93
CA ASP A 265 0.56 4.28 25.84
C ASP A 265 -0.45 3.99 24.71
N THR A 266 -1.38 4.90 24.45
CA THR A 266 -2.34 4.79 23.36
C THR A 266 -1.65 4.75 22.00
N LEU A 267 -0.72 5.68 21.73
CA LEU A 267 0.06 5.69 20.47
C LEU A 267 0.91 4.43 20.33
N TYR A 268 1.54 4.00 21.43
CA TYR A 268 2.33 2.78 21.44
C TYR A 268 1.48 1.55 21.14
N PHE A 269 0.26 1.48 21.70
CA PHE A 269 -0.71 0.41 21.41
C PHE A 269 -1.15 0.45 19.93
N LEU A 270 -1.60 1.61 19.43
CA LEU A 270 -2.12 1.75 18.07
C LEU A 270 -1.10 1.36 17.01
N CYS A 271 0.19 1.65 17.24
CA CYS A 271 1.29 1.32 16.33
C CYS A 271 1.92 -0.05 16.62
N GLY A 272 1.47 -0.76 17.65
CA GLY A 272 2.04 -2.03 18.12
C GLY A 272 1.37 -3.27 17.51
N SER A 273 1.89 -4.43 17.83
CA SER A 273 1.50 -5.75 17.27
C SER A 273 0.02 -6.13 17.43
N TYR A 274 -0.70 -5.48 18.33
CA TYR A 274 -2.13 -5.71 18.57
C TYR A 274 -3.00 -4.50 18.20
N GLY A 275 -2.37 -3.48 17.60
CA GLY A 275 -3.05 -2.31 17.05
C GLY A 275 -3.62 -2.57 15.64
N PRO A 276 -4.40 -1.62 15.11
CA PRO A 276 -5.22 -1.80 13.91
C PRO A 276 -4.43 -2.13 12.64
N ILE A 277 -3.14 -1.78 12.56
CA ILE A 277 -2.32 -2.01 11.38
C ILE A 277 -1.38 -3.22 11.49
N TRP A 278 -1.41 -3.97 12.60
CA TRP A 278 -0.55 -5.13 12.82
C TRP A 278 -1.30 -6.39 13.26
N TYR A 279 -2.52 -6.26 13.79
CA TYR A 279 -3.23 -7.36 14.44
C TYR A 279 -3.65 -8.45 13.44
N ARG A 280 -3.21 -9.69 13.67
CA ARG A 280 -3.48 -10.84 12.79
C ARG A 280 -4.53 -11.82 13.33
N GLY A 281 -5.03 -11.61 14.55
CA GLY A 281 -5.92 -12.56 15.22
C GLY A 281 -7.35 -12.63 14.68
N LEU A 282 -7.71 -11.80 13.67
CA LEU A 282 -8.92 -12.01 12.88
C LEU A 282 -8.78 -13.20 11.92
N VAL A 283 -7.57 -13.48 11.46
CA VAL A 283 -7.27 -14.45 10.39
C VAL A 283 -6.52 -15.66 10.95
N LEU A 284 -5.48 -15.42 11.73
CA LEU A 284 -4.61 -16.47 12.27
C LEU A 284 -5.09 -16.96 13.64
N LYS A 285 -4.97 -18.28 13.88
CA LYS A 285 -5.49 -18.95 15.08
C LYS A 285 -4.44 -19.24 16.15
N GLU A 286 -3.16 -19.00 15.86
CA GLU A 286 -2.08 -19.21 16.83
C GLU A 286 -2.17 -18.22 17.99
N GLN A 287 -1.95 -18.71 19.22
CA GLN A 287 -2.12 -17.93 20.47
C GLN A 287 -1.28 -16.65 20.50
N ARG A 288 -0.12 -16.64 19.87
CA ARG A 288 0.74 -15.43 19.77
C ARG A 288 0.05 -14.24 19.07
N PHE A 289 -0.95 -14.51 18.22
CA PHE A 289 -1.75 -13.48 17.53
C PHE A 289 -3.01 -13.08 18.32
N ARG A 290 -3.26 -13.71 19.48
CA ARG A 290 -4.46 -13.47 20.29
C ARG A 290 -5.75 -13.57 19.46
N PRO A 291 -6.09 -14.76 18.94
CA PRO A 291 -7.28 -14.92 18.10
C PRO A 291 -8.52 -14.34 18.76
N ILE A 292 -9.31 -13.57 17.99
CA ILE A 292 -10.51 -12.95 18.52
C ILE A 292 -11.58 -13.99 18.79
N GLN A 293 -12.32 -13.81 19.89
CA GLN A 293 -13.55 -14.56 20.17
C GLN A 293 -14.70 -13.96 19.37
N ARG A 294 -15.64 -14.80 18.93
CA ARG A 294 -16.78 -14.36 18.11
C ARG A 294 -17.59 -13.25 18.78
N ASP A 295 -17.88 -13.42 20.06
CA ASP A 295 -18.66 -12.41 20.82
C ASP A 295 -17.95 -11.05 20.86
N THR A 296 -16.61 -11.06 20.98
CA THR A 296 -15.84 -9.81 20.95
C THR A 296 -15.87 -9.17 19.57
N LEU A 297 -15.81 -9.97 18.49
CA LEU A 297 -15.96 -9.46 17.12
C LEU A 297 -17.34 -8.80 16.95
N ASP A 298 -18.39 -9.46 17.42
CA ASP A 298 -19.76 -8.93 17.34
C ASP A 298 -19.91 -7.62 18.11
N LEU A 299 -19.29 -7.50 19.28
CA LEU A 299 -19.25 -6.26 20.04
C LEU A 299 -18.52 -5.12 19.30
N ILE A 300 -17.41 -5.41 18.64
CA ILE A 300 -16.68 -4.44 17.81
C ILE A 300 -17.54 -3.98 16.64
N LEU A 301 -18.15 -4.91 15.91
CA LEU A 301 -19.01 -4.61 14.76
C LEU A 301 -20.20 -3.76 15.18
N ASN A 302 -20.92 -4.15 16.24
CA ASN A 302 -22.07 -3.41 16.76
C ASN A 302 -21.69 -1.97 17.17
N ARG A 303 -20.56 -1.82 17.89
CA ARG A 303 -20.07 -0.49 18.30
C ARG A 303 -19.70 0.38 17.09
N SER A 304 -19.19 -0.22 16.02
CA SER A 304 -18.80 0.47 14.80
C SER A 304 -19.97 0.72 13.85
N GLY A 305 -21.16 0.19 14.12
CA GLY A 305 -22.31 0.24 13.21
C GLY A 305 -22.08 -0.54 11.91
N ALA A 306 -21.25 -1.57 11.95
CA ALA A 306 -20.85 -2.37 10.80
C ALA A 306 -21.34 -3.82 10.89
N ASP A 307 -21.47 -4.48 9.74
CA ASP A 307 -21.77 -5.92 9.66
C ASP A 307 -20.51 -6.76 9.40
N ARG A 308 -19.45 -6.13 8.84
CA ARG A 308 -18.21 -6.80 8.44
C ARG A 308 -16.99 -5.94 8.70
N ILE A 309 -15.85 -6.62 8.81
CA ILE A 309 -14.51 -6.01 8.73
C ILE A 309 -13.80 -6.58 7.51
N ILE A 310 -13.33 -5.70 6.63
CA ILE A 310 -12.54 -6.04 5.45
C ILE A 310 -11.09 -5.63 5.73
N VAL A 311 -10.17 -6.57 5.59
CA VAL A 311 -8.76 -6.44 5.98
C VAL A 311 -7.80 -6.87 4.88
N GLY A 312 -6.53 -6.46 5.02
CA GLY A 312 -5.37 -6.92 4.27
C GLY A 312 -4.33 -7.58 5.18
N HIS A 313 -3.05 -7.19 5.06
CA HIS A 313 -1.94 -7.51 5.96
C HIS A 313 -1.55 -8.99 6.03
N THR A 314 -2.49 -9.91 6.20
CA THR A 314 -2.21 -11.33 6.35
C THR A 314 -2.32 -12.01 4.98
N MET A 315 -1.16 -12.26 4.35
CA MET A 315 -1.12 -12.81 3.00
C MET A 315 -1.64 -14.25 2.94
N LEU A 316 -2.69 -14.48 2.17
CA LEU A 316 -3.32 -15.78 1.92
C LEU A 316 -3.16 -16.21 0.46
N LYS A 317 -3.52 -17.46 0.16
CA LYS A 317 -3.49 -17.99 -1.23
C LYS A 317 -4.56 -17.37 -2.13
N ASP A 318 -5.69 -17.01 -1.55
CA ASP A 318 -6.83 -16.37 -2.22
C ASP A 318 -7.62 -15.55 -1.20
N VAL A 319 -8.45 -14.62 -1.67
CA VAL A 319 -9.39 -13.89 -0.83
C VAL A 319 -10.19 -14.88 0.01
N SER A 320 -10.24 -14.65 1.30
CA SER A 320 -10.81 -15.60 2.25
C SER A 320 -11.76 -14.94 3.23
N THR A 321 -12.75 -15.71 3.69
CA THR A 321 -13.73 -15.24 4.67
C THR A 321 -13.62 -16.03 5.96
N PHE A 322 -13.91 -15.36 7.09
CA PHE A 322 -13.89 -15.93 8.43
C PHE A 322 -15.13 -15.48 9.20
N TYR A 323 -15.49 -16.19 10.26
CA TYR A 323 -16.60 -15.87 11.14
C TYR A 323 -17.94 -15.70 10.37
N ASP A 324 -18.25 -16.67 9.50
CA ASP A 324 -19.46 -16.67 8.64
C ASP A 324 -19.56 -15.39 7.78
N GLY A 325 -18.43 -14.97 7.18
CA GLY A 325 -18.36 -13.79 6.31
C GLY A 325 -18.32 -12.44 7.02
N LYS A 326 -18.22 -12.39 8.36
CA LYS A 326 -18.04 -11.14 9.11
C LYS A 326 -16.65 -10.54 8.96
N VAL A 327 -15.67 -11.35 8.56
CA VAL A 327 -14.31 -10.91 8.24
C VAL A 327 -13.97 -11.36 6.83
N ILE A 328 -13.44 -10.45 6.02
CA ILE A 328 -12.96 -10.74 4.67
C ILE A 328 -11.50 -10.26 4.59
N ASP A 329 -10.59 -11.19 4.29
CA ASP A 329 -9.19 -10.86 4.03
C ASP A 329 -8.95 -10.82 2.53
N VAL A 330 -8.47 -9.66 2.05
CA VAL A 330 -8.24 -9.36 0.62
C VAL A 330 -6.76 -9.55 0.24
N ASN A 331 -5.86 -9.68 1.22
CA ASN A 331 -4.43 -9.75 0.94
C ASN A 331 -4.04 -11.09 0.32
N VAL A 332 -3.56 -11.02 -0.92
CA VAL A 332 -3.01 -12.15 -1.66
C VAL A 332 -1.68 -11.76 -2.28
N ASP A 333 -0.81 -12.74 -2.55
CA ASP A 333 0.39 -12.48 -3.34
C ASP A 333 0.01 -12.22 -4.81
N ASN A 334 -0.33 -10.97 -5.11
CA ASN A 334 -0.75 -10.56 -6.45
C ASN A 334 0.34 -10.82 -7.49
N ARG A 335 1.63 -10.68 -7.16
CA ARG A 335 2.74 -11.01 -8.05
C ARG A 335 2.71 -12.47 -8.50
N VAL A 336 2.49 -13.41 -7.57
CA VAL A 336 2.37 -14.84 -7.88
C VAL A 336 1.07 -15.11 -8.61
N ASN A 337 -0.01 -14.49 -8.20
CA ASN A 337 -1.32 -14.69 -8.79
C ASN A 337 -1.41 -14.16 -10.23
N MET A 338 -0.81 -13.01 -10.53
CA MET A 338 -0.74 -12.48 -11.89
C MET A 338 0.04 -13.40 -12.84
N ARG A 339 1.18 -13.94 -12.42
CA ARG A 339 1.91 -14.96 -13.22
C ARG A 339 1.01 -16.14 -13.58
N LYS A 340 0.08 -16.49 -12.70
CA LYS A 340 -0.93 -17.53 -12.91
C LYS A 340 -2.21 -16.99 -13.55
N ARG A 341 -2.24 -15.73 -13.98
CA ARG A 341 -3.41 -15.02 -14.50
C ARG A 341 -4.60 -15.03 -13.53
N ARG A 342 -4.35 -14.74 -12.24
CA ARG A 342 -5.32 -14.82 -11.15
C ARG A 342 -5.22 -13.65 -10.18
N GLY A 343 -4.84 -12.45 -10.63
CA GLY A 343 -4.87 -11.27 -9.76
C GLY A 343 -6.20 -11.20 -8.99
N ARG A 344 -6.20 -10.67 -7.76
CA ARG A 344 -7.35 -10.71 -6.85
C ARG A 344 -7.64 -9.37 -6.23
N ALA A 345 -8.92 -9.06 -6.19
CA ALA A 345 -9.52 -7.97 -5.46
C ALA A 345 -10.96 -8.36 -5.08
N ILE A 346 -11.66 -7.53 -4.32
CA ILE A 346 -13.09 -7.67 -4.09
C ILE A 346 -13.83 -6.57 -4.83
N LEU A 347 -14.95 -6.96 -5.45
CA LEU A 347 -15.99 -6.05 -5.89
C LEU A 347 -17.22 -6.25 -5.01
N ILE A 348 -17.68 -5.20 -4.38
CA ILE A 348 -18.96 -5.13 -3.70
C ILE A 348 -19.93 -4.41 -4.65
N GLU A 349 -21.02 -5.07 -5.02
CA GLU A 349 -21.97 -4.54 -6.00
C GLU A 349 -23.39 -5.01 -5.63
N GLY A 350 -24.30 -4.07 -5.47
CA GLY A 350 -25.68 -4.37 -5.06
C GLY A 350 -25.78 -5.17 -3.75
N GLY A 351 -24.89 -4.90 -2.78
CA GLY A 351 -24.83 -5.60 -1.50
C GLY A 351 -24.23 -7.02 -1.56
N ARG A 352 -23.70 -7.43 -2.71
CA ARG A 352 -23.05 -8.74 -2.91
C ARG A 352 -21.54 -8.58 -3.04
N TYR A 353 -20.80 -9.58 -2.56
CA TYR A 353 -19.34 -9.59 -2.53
C TYR A 353 -18.80 -10.60 -3.53
N TYR A 354 -17.95 -10.13 -4.43
CA TYR A 354 -17.36 -10.95 -5.48
C TYR A 354 -15.84 -10.89 -5.39
N VAL A 355 -15.20 -12.04 -5.51
CA VAL A 355 -13.76 -12.08 -5.82
C VAL A 355 -13.61 -11.82 -7.31
N VAL A 356 -12.83 -10.82 -7.68
CA VAL A 356 -12.55 -10.47 -9.07
C VAL A 356 -11.08 -10.65 -9.39
N GLY A 357 -10.79 -10.94 -10.65
CA GLY A 357 -9.44 -11.08 -11.15
C GLY A 357 -8.97 -9.86 -11.93
N ASP A 358 -7.68 -9.85 -12.23
CA ASP A 358 -6.99 -8.82 -13.01
C ASP A 358 -7.51 -8.62 -14.44
N LYS A 359 -8.30 -9.55 -14.96
CA LYS A 359 -8.90 -9.47 -16.31
C LYS A 359 -10.38 -9.11 -16.32
N GLY A 360 -10.97 -8.84 -15.19
CA GLY A 360 -12.38 -8.48 -15.04
C GLY A 360 -13.41 -9.55 -15.47
N LYS A 361 -12.94 -10.65 -16.03
CA LYS A 361 -13.79 -11.65 -16.73
C LYS A 361 -14.33 -12.74 -15.84
N LYS A 362 -13.83 -12.92 -14.62
CA LYS A 362 -14.23 -14.04 -13.76
C LYS A 362 -14.62 -13.51 -12.38
N ARG A 363 -15.91 -13.55 -12.10
CA ARG A 363 -16.48 -13.18 -10.80
C ARG A 363 -16.85 -14.46 -10.05
N VAL A 364 -16.40 -14.59 -8.85
CA VAL A 364 -16.77 -15.68 -7.95
C VAL A 364 -17.36 -15.04 -6.71
N ALA A 365 -18.59 -15.37 -6.36
CA ALA A 365 -19.21 -14.89 -5.13
C ALA A 365 -18.36 -15.33 -3.91
N VAL A 366 -18.14 -14.43 -2.98
CA VAL A 366 -17.59 -14.78 -1.68
C VAL A 366 -18.63 -15.68 -1.01
N LYS A 367 -18.28 -16.94 -0.76
CA LYS A 367 -19.19 -17.86 -0.08
C LYS A 367 -19.46 -17.31 1.32
N SER A 368 -20.71 -16.93 1.60
CA SER A 368 -21.19 -16.81 2.96
C SER A 368 -21.30 -18.24 3.50
N PHE A 369 -20.56 -18.53 4.53
CA PHE A 369 -20.67 -19.78 5.28
C PHE A 369 -21.71 -19.65 6.36
#